data_bf465c83a5cc8dc835663fc964abbf08
#
_entry.id   bf465c83a5cc8dc835663fc964abbf08
#
_cell.length_a   1.000
_cell.length_b   1.000
_cell.length_c   1.000
_cell.angle_alpha   90.00
_cell.angle_beta   90.00
_cell.angle_gamma   90.00
#
_symmetry.space_group_name_H-M   'P 1'
#
loop_
_entity.id
_entity.type
_entity.pdbx_description
1 polymer ?
#
loop_
_entity_poly.entity_id
_entity_poly.type
_entity_poly.pdbx_seq_one_letter_code
_entity_poly.pdbx_strand_id
1 'polypeptide(L)'
;MTSPGPGPAPTVPPPDPPSPADLVPLCERLLTELRNEVARADSKASVLVAALGMTAGVFSGLLAGRNWTPSELSSPATALWWTGTLALGLSLFALLLAVLPRFRSGTWEPGRPLSYFGDIRQAVRAGRLEEALADTRRDPTTGLTGALTEMSRIAARKHQWIRTGLIAFCTGTVLLPASLLIG
;
A
#
# COMPACT_ATOMS: atom_id res chain seq x y z
N MET A 1 31.11 -19.87 -60.31
CA MET A 1 29.71 -19.79 -59.81
C MET A 1 29.77 -19.18 -58.40
N THR A 2 29.65 -17.87 -58.30
CA THR A 2 29.64 -17.11 -57.03
C THR A 2 28.21 -16.89 -56.61
N SER A 3 27.87 -17.48 -55.45
CA SER A 3 26.53 -17.31 -54.83
C SER A 3 26.35 -15.87 -54.34
N PRO A 4 25.20 -15.23 -54.60
CA PRO A 4 24.95 -13.88 -54.05
C PRO A 4 24.73 -13.98 -52.56
N GLY A 5 25.43 -13.14 -51.78
CA GLY A 5 25.27 -13.06 -50.31
C GLY A 5 23.88 -12.59 -49.90
N PRO A 6 23.45 -12.89 -48.68
CA PRO A 6 22.15 -12.47 -48.19
C PRO A 6 22.07 -10.94 -48.12
N GLY A 7 21.04 -10.38 -48.77
CA GLY A 7 20.74 -8.96 -48.72
C GLY A 7 20.43 -8.49 -47.29
N PRO A 8 20.59 -7.19 -46.99
CA PRO A 8 20.32 -6.62 -45.68
C PRO A 8 18.85 -6.87 -45.28
N ALA A 9 18.65 -7.35 -44.06
CA ALA A 9 17.33 -7.58 -43.49
C ALA A 9 16.52 -6.25 -43.46
N PRO A 10 15.21 -6.28 -43.77
CA PRO A 10 14.38 -5.09 -43.74
C PRO A 10 14.37 -4.52 -42.31
N THR A 11 14.88 -3.32 -42.15
CA THR A 11 14.79 -2.54 -40.93
C THR A 11 13.31 -2.15 -40.74
N VAL A 12 12.64 -2.80 -39.78
CA VAL A 12 11.30 -2.40 -39.34
C VAL A 12 11.45 -1.03 -38.63
N PRO A 13 10.78 0.04 -39.10
CA PRO A 13 10.85 1.32 -38.42
C PRO A 13 10.32 1.17 -36.98
N PRO A 14 10.88 1.92 -36.00
CA PRO A 14 10.34 1.89 -34.66
C PRO A 14 8.86 2.29 -34.67
N PRO A 15 8.01 1.66 -33.83
CA PRO A 15 6.60 2.00 -33.76
C PRO A 15 6.43 3.47 -33.39
N ASP A 16 5.48 4.13 -34.05
CA ASP A 16 5.14 5.52 -33.76
C ASP A 16 4.78 5.68 -32.26
N PRO A 17 5.15 6.81 -31.63
CA PRO A 17 4.77 7.07 -30.24
C PRO A 17 3.23 7.04 -30.10
N PRO A 18 2.68 6.41 -29.05
CA PRO A 18 1.25 6.28 -28.87
C PRO A 18 0.56 7.65 -28.82
N SER A 19 -0.54 7.78 -29.52
CA SER A 19 -1.30 9.02 -29.52
C SER A 19 -1.95 9.30 -28.15
N PRO A 20 -2.20 10.55 -27.76
CA PRO A 20 -2.95 10.85 -26.54
C PRO A 20 -4.30 10.12 -26.42
N ALA A 21 -4.96 9.86 -27.54
CA ALA A 21 -6.21 9.12 -27.60
C ALA A 21 -6.07 7.65 -27.23
N ASP A 22 -4.91 7.04 -27.51
CA ASP A 22 -4.62 5.63 -27.14
C ASP A 22 -4.20 5.49 -25.67
N LEU A 23 -3.62 6.56 -25.09
CA LEU A 23 -3.18 6.55 -23.70
C LEU A 23 -4.32 6.65 -22.69
N VAL A 24 -5.41 7.34 -23.00
CA VAL A 24 -6.56 7.52 -22.08
C VAL A 24 -7.14 6.18 -21.63
N PRO A 25 -7.58 5.26 -22.53
CA PRO A 25 -8.17 3.99 -22.10
C PRO A 25 -7.14 3.09 -21.35
N LEU A 26 -5.87 3.17 -21.72
CA LEU A 26 -4.83 2.46 -21.00
C LEU A 26 -4.67 2.98 -19.56
N CYS A 27 -4.64 4.29 -19.37
CA CYS A 27 -4.53 4.90 -18.05
C CYS A 27 -5.76 4.59 -17.17
N GLU A 28 -6.96 4.62 -17.73
CA GLU A 28 -8.19 4.26 -17.02
C GLU A 28 -8.20 2.80 -16.57
N ARG A 29 -7.77 1.89 -17.43
CA ARG A 29 -7.61 0.48 -17.09
C ARG A 29 -6.61 0.29 -15.96
N LEU A 30 -5.42 0.88 -16.06
CA LEU A 30 -4.38 0.80 -15.02
C LEU A 30 -4.85 1.41 -13.69
N LEU A 31 -5.58 2.51 -13.70
CA LEU A 31 -6.18 3.09 -12.50
C LEU A 31 -7.19 2.14 -11.85
N THR A 32 -8.00 1.45 -12.65
CA THR A 32 -8.96 0.46 -12.15
C THR A 32 -8.23 -0.74 -11.53
N GLU A 33 -7.19 -1.24 -12.16
CA GLU A 33 -6.35 -2.32 -11.63
C GLU A 33 -5.68 -1.91 -10.30
N LEU A 34 -5.11 -0.71 -10.22
CA LEU A 34 -4.52 -0.19 -8.99
C LEU A 34 -5.53 -0.02 -7.85
N ARG A 35 -6.74 0.47 -8.14
CA ARG A 35 -7.83 0.57 -7.13
C ARG A 35 -8.22 -0.80 -6.59
N ASN A 36 -8.33 -1.80 -7.46
CA ASN A 36 -8.62 -3.17 -7.08
C ASN A 36 -7.49 -3.77 -6.23
N GLU A 37 -6.22 -3.47 -6.55
CA GLU A 37 -5.07 -3.93 -5.75
C GLU A 37 -5.05 -3.28 -4.37
N VAL A 38 -5.34 -1.99 -4.27
CA VAL A 38 -5.47 -1.30 -2.97
C VAL A 38 -6.61 -1.90 -2.14
N ALA A 39 -7.76 -2.18 -2.73
CA ALA A 39 -8.89 -2.81 -2.03
C ALA A 39 -8.54 -4.22 -1.53
N ARG A 40 -7.83 -5.03 -2.34
CA ARG A 40 -7.32 -6.34 -1.91
C ARG A 40 -6.31 -6.22 -0.77
N ALA A 41 -5.43 -5.22 -0.81
CA ALA A 41 -4.49 -4.95 0.27
C ALA A 41 -5.21 -4.58 1.58
N ASP A 42 -6.25 -3.76 1.52
CA ASP A 42 -7.06 -3.40 2.68
C ASP A 42 -7.79 -4.60 3.29
N SER A 43 -8.34 -5.48 2.45
CA SER A 43 -8.95 -6.74 2.91
C SER A 43 -7.94 -7.64 3.64
N LYS A 44 -6.74 -7.83 3.06
CA LYS A 44 -5.67 -8.60 3.71
C LYS A 44 -5.25 -7.99 5.04
N ALA A 45 -5.08 -6.67 5.11
CA ALA A 45 -4.73 -5.97 6.33
C ALA A 45 -5.80 -6.15 7.42
N SER A 46 -7.09 -6.09 7.07
CA SER A 46 -8.20 -6.30 8.00
C SER A 46 -8.21 -7.72 8.58
N VAL A 47 -7.94 -8.73 7.76
CA VAL A 47 -7.80 -10.13 8.22
C VAL A 47 -6.62 -10.26 9.19
N LEU A 48 -5.49 -9.63 8.90
CA LEU A 48 -4.32 -9.66 9.79
C LEU A 48 -4.58 -8.95 11.12
N VAL A 49 -5.31 -7.84 11.13
CA VAL A 49 -5.72 -7.15 12.37
C VAL A 49 -6.64 -8.06 13.21
N ALA A 50 -7.58 -8.76 12.58
CA ALA A 50 -8.45 -9.70 13.27
C ALA A 50 -7.66 -10.90 13.86
N ALA A 51 -6.73 -11.46 13.08
CA ALA A 51 -5.86 -12.54 13.56
C ALA A 51 -4.98 -12.08 14.73
N LEU A 52 -4.44 -10.87 14.68
CA LEU A 52 -3.67 -10.27 15.77
C LEU A 52 -4.52 -10.10 17.03
N GLY A 53 -5.75 -9.61 16.88
CA GLY A 53 -6.70 -9.47 17.99
C GLY A 53 -7.04 -10.81 18.65
N MET A 54 -7.29 -11.85 17.85
CA MET A 54 -7.51 -13.21 18.36
C MET A 54 -6.29 -13.76 19.10
N THR A 55 -5.09 -13.60 18.52
CA THR A 55 -3.83 -14.04 19.13
C THR A 55 -3.62 -13.34 20.48
N ALA A 56 -3.75 -12.01 20.51
CA ALA A 56 -3.61 -11.23 21.74
C ALA A 56 -4.66 -11.63 22.79
N GLY A 57 -5.91 -11.88 22.38
CA GLY A 57 -6.99 -12.33 23.27
C GLY A 57 -6.72 -13.70 23.89
N VAL A 58 -6.27 -14.67 23.10
CA VAL A 58 -5.90 -16.01 23.59
C VAL A 58 -4.75 -15.92 24.58
N PHE A 59 -3.67 -15.20 24.27
CA PHE A 59 -2.54 -15.01 25.18
C PHE A 59 -2.98 -14.34 26.48
N SER A 60 -3.75 -13.25 26.40
CA SER A 60 -4.24 -12.53 27.58
C SER A 60 -5.12 -13.44 28.46
N GLY A 61 -6.00 -14.25 27.86
CA GLY A 61 -6.84 -15.19 28.58
C GLY A 61 -6.07 -16.30 29.29
N LEU A 62 -5.05 -16.87 28.63
CA LEU A 62 -4.19 -17.89 29.20
C LEU A 62 -3.38 -17.37 30.38
N LEU A 63 -2.89 -16.14 30.31
CA LEU A 63 -2.08 -15.52 31.35
C LEU A 63 -2.92 -15.05 32.54
N ALA A 64 -4.10 -14.48 32.31
CA ALA A 64 -5.01 -14.02 33.35
C ALA A 64 -5.48 -15.16 34.25
N GLY A 65 -5.67 -16.38 33.70
CA GLY A 65 -6.10 -17.55 34.47
C GLY A 65 -5.04 -18.14 35.40
N ARG A 66 -3.76 -17.69 35.31
CA ARG A 66 -2.64 -18.28 36.05
C ARG A 66 -1.98 -17.35 37.07
N ASN A 67 -2.48 -16.14 37.30
CA ASN A 67 -1.80 -15.10 38.10
C ASN A 67 -0.29 -14.93 37.72
N TRP A 68 0.01 -15.19 36.47
CA TRP A 68 1.37 -15.21 35.94
C TRP A 68 1.91 -13.80 35.73
N THR A 69 3.18 -13.58 36.07
CA THR A 69 3.88 -12.32 35.82
C THR A 69 5.18 -12.55 35.04
N PRO A 70 5.55 -11.63 34.14
CA PRO A 70 6.81 -11.75 33.39
C PRO A 70 8.07 -11.78 34.25
N SER A 71 7.97 -11.37 35.52
CA SER A 71 9.09 -11.38 36.48
C SER A 71 9.45 -12.80 36.96
N GLU A 72 8.60 -13.79 36.74
CA GLU A 72 8.86 -15.18 37.06
C GLU A 72 9.76 -15.88 36.03
N LEU A 73 9.95 -15.26 34.88
CA LEU A 73 10.79 -15.78 33.81
C LEU A 73 12.28 -15.57 34.11
N SER A 74 13.11 -16.48 33.62
CA SER A 74 14.57 -16.28 33.56
C SER A 74 14.94 -15.02 32.72
N SER A 75 16.10 -14.42 32.98
CA SER A 75 16.52 -13.21 32.26
C SER A 75 16.42 -13.30 30.72
N PRO A 76 16.88 -14.41 30.07
CA PRO A 76 16.74 -14.51 28.61
C PRO A 76 15.27 -14.67 28.16
N ALA A 77 14.44 -15.37 28.92
CA ALA A 77 13.02 -15.55 28.61
C ALA A 77 12.26 -14.23 28.76
N THR A 78 12.58 -13.42 29.77
CA THR A 78 12.02 -12.07 29.95
C THR A 78 12.36 -11.17 28.76
N ALA A 79 13.60 -11.21 28.26
CA ALA A 79 13.97 -10.46 27.06
C ALA A 79 13.19 -10.89 25.81
N LEU A 80 13.00 -12.20 25.62
CA LEU A 80 12.18 -12.74 24.52
C LEU A 80 10.72 -12.33 24.65
N TRP A 81 10.15 -12.34 25.87
CA TRP A 81 8.80 -11.92 26.16
C TRP A 81 8.56 -10.45 25.74
N TRP A 82 9.41 -9.53 26.23
CA TRP A 82 9.27 -8.12 25.90
C TRP A 82 9.50 -7.84 24.42
N THR A 83 10.44 -8.53 23.78
CA THR A 83 10.67 -8.42 22.33
C THR A 83 9.46 -8.91 21.53
N GLY A 84 8.87 -10.03 21.91
CA GLY A 84 7.66 -10.55 21.29
C GLY A 84 6.46 -9.62 21.45
N THR A 85 6.25 -9.08 22.66
CA THR A 85 5.18 -8.11 22.93
C THR A 85 5.36 -6.84 22.13
N LEU A 86 6.59 -6.31 22.05
CA LEU A 86 6.92 -5.13 21.25
C LEU A 86 6.69 -5.41 19.75
N ALA A 87 7.04 -6.61 19.28
CA ALA A 87 6.82 -7.01 17.89
C ALA A 87 5.32 -7.04 17.55
N LEU A 88 4.46 -7.58 18.43
CA LEU A 88 2.99 -7.54 18.22
C LEU A 88 2.44 -6.11 18.25
N GLY A 89 2.93 -5.26 19.14
CA GLY A 89 2.57 -3.84 19.18
C GLY A 89 2.96 -3.11 17.88
N LEU A 90 4.17 -3.36 17.39
CA LEU A 90 4.66 -2.81 16.12
C LEU A 90 3.83 -3.34 14.93
N SER A 91 3.46 -4.63 14.97
CA SER A 91 2.57 -5.22 13.96
C SER A 91 1.23 -4.49 13.90
N LEU A 92 0.58 -4.30 15.05
CA LEU A 92 -0.70 -3.58 15.13
C LEU A 92 -0.56 -2.16 14.57
N PHE A 93 0.46 -1.45 14.99
CA PHE A 93 0.72 -0.08 14.54
C PHE A 93 0.95 -0.02 13.03
N ALA A 94 1.76 -0.92 12.46
CA ALA A 94 2.02 -0.99 11.03
C ALA A 94 0.75 -1.31 10.23
N LEU A 95 -0.08 -2.26 10.69
CA LEU A 95 -1.33 -2.61 10.03
C LEU A 95 -2.37 -1.49 10.12
N LEU A 96 -2.46 -0.79 11.25
CA LEU A 96 -3.30 0.41 11.37
C LEU A 96 -2.86 1.51 10.41
N LEU A 97 -1.54 1.74 10.26
CA LEU A 97 -1.02 2.69 9.28
C LEU A 97 -1.29 2.28 7.82
N ALA A 98 -1.39 0.99 7.54
CA ALA A 98 -1.78 0.48 6.22
C ALA A 98 -3.25 0.76 5.92
N VAL A 99 -4.13 0.65 6.92
CA VAL A 99 -5.58 0.86 6.77
C VAL A 99 -5.96 2.33 6.83
N LEU A 100 -5.23 3.16 7.61
CA LEU A 100 -5.56 4.57 7.76
C LEU A 100 -5.51 5.30 6.41
N PRO A 101 -6.61 5.96 6.02
CA PRO A 101 -6.65 6.75 4.80
C PRO A 101 -5.74 7.98 4.98
N ARG A 102 -4.61 7.99 4.28
CA ARG A 102 -3.73 9.16 4.24
C ARG A 102 -4.19 10.08 3.13
N PHE A 103 -5.07 11.00 3.49
CA PHE A 103 -5.44 12.09 2.60
C PHE A 103 -4.26 13.07 2.51
N ARG A 104 -3.56 13.04 1.38
CA ARG A 104 -2.63 14.10 1.06
C ARG A 104 -3.48 15.31 0.66
N SER A 105 -3.32 16.42 1.34
CA SER A 105 -3.85 17.70 0.88
C SER A 105 -3.11 18.02 -0.42
N GLY A 106 -3.75 17.77 -1.55
CA GLY A 106 -3.22 18.20 -2.84
C GLY A 106 -3.05 19.72 -2.83
N THR A 107 -2.00 20.21 -3.38
CA THR A 107 -1.82 21.61 -3.73
C THR A 107 -2.35 21.79 -5.16
N TRP A 108 -3.66 21.60 -5.34
CA TRP A 108 -4.27 21.92 -6.63
C TRP A 108 -4.22 23.44 -6.84
N GLU A 109 -3.77 23.85 -8.01
CA GLU A 109 -3.73 25.24 -8.45
C GLU A 109 -4.67 25.43 -9.64
N PRO A 110 -5.34 26.57 -9.76
CA PRO A 110 -6.16 26.90 -10.93
C PRO A 110 -5.37 26.76 -12.23
N GLY A 111 -6.00 26.17 -13.24
CA GLY A 111 -5.35 25.89 -14.52
C GLY A 111 -4.64 24.52 -14.60
N ARG A 112 -4.70 23.71 -13.53
CA ARG A 112 -4.22 22.33 -13.56
C ARG A 112 -5.39 21.34 -13.62
N PRO A 113 -5.29 20.26 -14.45
CA PRO A 113 -6.28 19.21 -14.48
C PRO A 113 -6.36 18.50 -13.12
N LEU A 114 -7.56 18.08 -12.76
CA LEU A 114 -7.83 17.32 -11.56
C LEU A 114 -7.22 15.92 -11.67
N SER A 115 -6.38 15.54 -10.72
CA SER A 115 -5.70 14.25 -10.70
C SER A 115 -6.19 13.35 -9.58
N TYR A 116 -6.64 13.93 -8.47
CA TYR A 116 -6.92 13.18 -7.26
C TYR A 116 -8.10 13.79 -6.47
N PHE A 117 -8.69 13.00 -5.58
CA PHE A 117 -9.80 13.44 -4.71
C PHE A 117 -9.49 14.73 -3.93
N GLY A 118 -8.26 14.91 -3.49
CA GLY A 118 -7.80 16.13 -2.81
C GLY A 118 -7.96 17.38 -3.66
N ASP A 119 -7.67 17.27 -4.97
CA ASP A 119 -7.77 18.36 -5.93
C ASP A 119 -9.23 18.76 -6.14
N ILE A 120 -10.13 17.77 -6.27
CA ILE A 120 -11.59 17.99 -6.39
C ILE A 120 -12.09 18.75 -5.16
N ARG A 121 -11.71 18.30 -3.96
CA ARG A 121 -12.11 18.93 -2.69
C ARG A 121 -11.60 20.36 -2.59
N GLN A 122 -10.42 20.64 -3.08
CA GLN A 122 -9.82 21.96 -3.08
C GLN A 122 -10.50 22.87 -4.12
N ALA A 123 -10.77 22.38 -5.33
CA ALA A 123 -11.52 23.10 -6.36
C ALA A 123 -12.93 23.46 -5.88
N VAL A 124 -13.62 22.53 -5.20
CA VAL A 124 -14.94 22.79 -4.57
C VAL A 124 -14.84 23.89 -3.51
N ARG A 125 -13.85 23.84 -2.62
CA ARG A 125 -13.64 24.86 -1.58
C ARG A 125 -13.32 26.25 -2.15
N ALA A 126 -12.62 26.27 -3.29
CA ALA A 126 -12.29 27.50 -4.02
C ALA A 126 -13.46 28.02 -4.88
N GLY A 127 -14.58 27.29 -4.99
CA GLY A 127 -15.70 27.64 -5.86
C GLY A 127 -15.39 27.56 -7.37
N ARG A 128 -14.36 26.80 -7.75
CA ARG A 128 -13.82 26.75 -9.12
C ARG A 128 -13.89 25.33 -9.73
N LEU A 129 -14.80 24.50 -9.25
CA LEU A 129 -14.91 23.12 -9.73
C LEU A 129 -15.21 23.02 -11.23
N GLU A 130 -16.12 23.87 -11.75
CA GLU A 130 -16.48 23.84 -13.17
C GLU A 130 -15.28 24.17 -14.08
N GLU A 131 -14.48 25.14 -13.69
CA GLU A 131 -13.27 25.53 -14.39
C GLU A 131 -12.25 24.39 -14.38
N ALA A 132 -12.02 23.78 -13.21
CA ALA A 132 -11.10 22.65 -13.05
C ALA A 132 -11.55 21.42 -13.87
N LEU A 133 -12.85 21.18 -13.99
CA LEU A 133 -13.40 20.13 -14.87
C LEU A 133 -13.18 20.45 -16.35
N ALA A 134 -13.32 21.72 -16.74
CA ALA A 134 -13.05 22.16 -18.11
C ALA A 134 -11.55 21.98 -18.45
N ASP A 135 -10.65 22.31 -17.55
CA ASP A 135 -9.19 22.12 -17.74
C ASP A 135 -8.83 20.62 -17.81
N THR A 136 -9.46 19.79 -16.98
CA THR A 136 -9.28 18.32 -17.04
C THR A 136 -9.77 17.74 -18.36
N ARG A 137 -10.84 18.29 -18.91
CA ARG A 137 -11.37 17.87 -20.23
C ARG A 137 -10.44 18.27 -21.39
N ARG A 138 -9.73 19.38 -21.26
CA ARG A 138 -8.76 19.85 -22.28
C ARG A 138 -7.50 18.98 -22.29
N ASP A 139 -7.06 18.51 -21.12
CA ASP A 139 -5.88 17.67 -20.98
C ASP A 139 -6.16 16.48 -20.05
N PRO A 140 -6.88 15.46 -20.54
CA PRO A 140 -7.20 14.29 -19.74
C PRO A 140 -5.96 13.42 -19.43
N THR A 141 -4.95 13.45 -20.30
CA THR A 141 -3.76 12.62 -20.17
C THR A 141 -2.94 13.03 -18.94
N THR A 142 -2.72 14.33 -18.73
CA THR A 142 -1.99 14.85 -17.56
C THR A 142 -2.74 14.55 -16.25
N GLY A 143 -4.08 14.68 -16.24
CA GLY A 143 -4.88 14.31 -15.08
C GLY A 143 -4.76 12.83 -14.72
N LEU A 144 -4.86 11.95 -15.72
CA LEU A 144 -4.79 10.49 -15.54
C LEU A 144 -3.38 10.02 -15.12
N THR A 145 -2.33 10.56 -15.72
CA THR A 145 -0.95 10.21 -15.33
C THR A 145 -0.61 10.69 -13.92
N GLY A 146 -1.11 11.84 -13.50
CA GLY A 146 -1.03 12.33 -12.13
C GLY A 146 -1.73 11.38 -11.15
N ALA A 147 -2.96 10.96 -11.48
CA ALA A 147 -3.72 10.00 -10.70
C ALA A 147 -3.03 8.63 -10.58
N LEU A 148 -2.46 8.12 -11.69
CA LEU A 148 -1.67 6.87 -11.69
C LEU A 148 -0.44 6.97 -10.78
N THR A 149 0.30 8.07 -10.87
CA THR A 149 1.49 8.29 -10.04
C THR A 149 1.16 8.31 -8.56
N GLU A 150 0.10 8.99 -8.17
CA GLU A 150 -0.30 9.06 -6.76
C GLU A 150 -0.85 7.71 -6.26
N MET A 151 -1.69 7.02 -7.06
CA MET A 151 -2.21 5.70 -6.72
C MET A 151 -1.11 4.64 -6.59
N SER A 152 -0.12 4.63 -7.48
CA SER A 152 1.01 3.71 -7.41
C SER A 152 1.83 3.92 -6.14
N ARG A 153 2.04 5.19 -5.75
CA ARG A 153 2.75 5.55 -4.51
C ARG A 153 1.97 5.09 -3.26
N ILE A 154 0.64 5.26 -3.26
CA ILE A 154 -0.22 4.79 -2.17
C ILE A 154 -0.15 3.27 -2.07
N ALA A 155 -0.29 2.56 -3.19
CA ALA A 155 -0.22 1.10 -3.24
C ALA A 155 1.13 0.57 -2.72
N ALA A 156 2.24 1.15 -3.17
CA ALA A 156 3.59 0.75 -2.73
C ALA A 156 3.78 0.94 -1.22
N ARG A 157 3.35 2.08 -0.65
CA ARG A 157 3.44 2.33 0.79
C ARG A 157 2.58 1.37 1.61
N LYS A 158 1.34 1.13 1.18
CA LYS A 158 0.45 0.15 1.83
C LYS A 158 1.08 -1.24 1.85
N HIS A 159 1.64 -1.66 0.73
CA HIS A 159 2.31 -2.96 0.63
C HIS A 159 3.51 -3.08 1.59
N GLN A 160 4.31 -2.02 1.73
CA GLN A 160 5.41 -1.98 2.70
C GLN A 160 4.91 -2.11 4.14
N TRP A 161 3.87 -1.36 4.52
CA TRP A 161 3.32 -1.42 5.88
C TRP A 161 2.69 -2.78 6.20
N ILE A 162 1.96 -3.39 5.24
CA ILE A 162 1.40 -4.74 5.41
C ILE A 162 2.52 -5.77 5.58
N ARG A 163 3.57 -5.70 4.75
CA ARG A 163 4.73 -6.60 4.86
C ARG A 163 5.44 -6.45 6.21
N THR A 164 5.68 -5.22 6.65
CA THR A 164 6.29 -4.96 7.97
C THR A 164 5.40 -5.50 9.09
N GLY A 165 4.09 -5.22 9.03
CA GLY A 165 3.13 -5.73 10.00
C GLY A 165 3.10 -7.27 10.06
N LEU A 166 3.11 -7.94 8.91
CA LEU A 166 3.13 -9.40 8.83
C LEU A 166 4.42 -10.00 9.43
N ILE A 167 5.58 -9.45 9.09
CA ILE A 167 6.85 -9.92 9.65
C ILE A 167 6.86 -9.75 11.17
N ALA A 168 6.46 -8.59 11.67
CA ALA A 168 6.39 -8.31 13.09
C ALA A 168 5.38 -9.22 13.81
N PHE A 169 4.23 -9.52 13.17
CA PHE A 169 3.23 -10.46 13.68
C PHE A 169 3.81 -11.87 13.82
N CYS A 170 4.42 -12.40 12.77
CA CYS A 170 5.05 -13.73 12.81
C CYS A 170 6.15 -13.79 13.88
N THR A 171 6.98 -12.75 13.98
CA THR A 171 8.03 -12.68 14.99
C THR A 171 7.45 -12.73 16.42
N GLY A 172 6.44 -11.91 16.71
CA GLY A 172 5.80 -11.89 18.02
C GLY A 172 5.10 -13.20 18.38
N THR A 173 4.40 -13.81 17.40
CA THR A 173 3.69 -15.09 17.59
C THR A 173 4.65 -16.25 17.86
N VAL A 174 5.89 -16.20 17.41
CA VAL A 174 6.91 -17.21 17.70
C VAL A 174 7.62 -16.92 19.02
N LEU A 175 8.00 -15.67 19.29
CA LEU A 175 8.80 -15.30 20.46
C LEU A 175 8.01 -15.44 21.77
N LEU A 176 6.70 -15.13 21.79
CA LEU A 176 5.91 -15.24 23.01
C LEU A 176 5.79 -16.69 23.54
N PRO A 177 5.40 -17.69 22.73
CA PRO A 177 5.41 -19.07 23.22
C PRO A 177 6.81 -19.56 23.55
N ALA A 178 7.83 -19.18 22.77
CA ALA A 178 9.20 -19.57 23.03
C ALA A 178 9.70 -19.05 24.39
N SER A 179 9.33 -17.83 24.78
CA SER A 179 9.68 -17.28 26.08
C SER A 179 9.09 -18.08 27.24
N LEU A 180 7.85 -18.61 27.09
CA LEU A 180 7.16 -19.43 28.08
C LEU A 180 7.71 -20.86 28.16
N LEU A 181 8.36 -21.35 27.10
CA LEU A 181 8.98 -22.68 27.07
C LEU A 181 10.39 -22.70 27.67
N ILE A 182 11.08 -21.55 27.65
CA ILE A 182 12.48 -21.40 28.14
C ILE A 182 12.51 -20.91 29.59
N GLY A 183 11.48 -20.18 30.02
CA GLY A 183 11.34 -19.63 31.39
C GLY A 183 10.72 -20.56 32.33
#